data_3b85180cb3f5dd65897fa1043f759e44
#
_entry.id   3b85180cb3f5dd65897fa1043f759e44
#
_cell.length_a   1.000
_cell.length_b   1.000
_cell.length_c   1.000
_cell.angle_alpha   90.00
_cell.angle_beta   90.00
_cell.angle_gamma   90.00
#
_symmetry.space_group_name_H-M   'P 1'
#
loop_
_entity.id
_entity.type
_entity.pdbx_description
1 polymer ?
#
loop_
_entity_poly.entity_id
_entity_poly.type
_entity_poly.pdbx_seq_one_letter_code
_entity_poly.pdbx_strand_id
1 'polypeptide(L)'
;MDLNFEERAVAFIDILGFKNIVNLAASDSRKQNELGKLISLLSNAVPQLNLMLHINVPKEIIPEYIYISDCIILSTPLLSKERGNHRGLSILVMRVIQIANLMRSNGYLIRGGISVGQVWHSESNIVGPAYQEAYKIETETVVPRVGLSSAAREIWIKTEGHGNSMCLDYKGCFMVNLLHD
;
A
#
# COMPACT_ATOMS: atom_id res chain seq x y z
N MET A 1 8.75 0.72 26.97
CA MET A 1 8.30 0.17 25.68
C MET A 1 9.51 0.16 24.76
N ASP A 2 10.01 -1.02 24.41
CA ASP A 2 11.17 -1.11 23.53
C ASP A 2 10.66 -1.08 22.08
N LEU A 3 11.07 -0.05 21.34
CA LEU A 3 10.76 0.09 19.91
C LEU A 3 11.78 -0.71 19.12
N ASN A 4 11.39 -1.87 18.61
CA ASN A 4 12.24 -2.66 17.74
C ASN A 4 12.02 -2.24 16.28
N PHE A 5 12.94 -1.46 15.72
CA PHE A 5 12.92 -1.08 14.32
C PHE A 5 13.46 -2.22 13.44
N GLU A 6 12.77 -2.48 12.34
CA GLU A 6 13.13 -3.51 11.36
C GLU A 6 13.21 -2.89 9.95
N GLU A 7 14.05 -3.49 9.09
CA GLU A 7 14.04 -3.18 7.66
C GLU A 7 12.77 -3.70 7.01
N ARG A 8 11.89 -2.78 6.60
CA ARG A 8 10.57 -3.10 6.04
C ARG A 8 10.32 -2.35 4.75
N ALA A 9 9.50 -2.93 3.88
CA ALA A 9 8.81 -2.20 2.83
C ALA A 9 7.52 -1.62 3.41
N VAL A 10 7.22 -0.36 3.10
CA VAL A 10 6.03 0.37 3.55
C VAL A 10 5.31 0.98 2.36
N ALA A 11 3.99 0.84 2.32
CA ALA A 11 3.13 1.60 1.41
C ALA A 11 2.22 2.52 2.21
N PHE A 12 2.14 3.78 1.80
CA PHE A 12 1.13 4.75 2.24
C PHE A 12 0.22 5.05 1.05
N ILE A 13 -1.07 4.81 1.20
CA ILE A 13 -2.07 4.92 0.13
C ILE A 13 -3.20 5.83 0.62
N ASP A 14 -3.63 6.76 -0.23
CA ASP A 14 -4.74 7.67 -0.02
C ASP A 14 -5.85 7.43 -1.06
N ILE A 15 -7.11 7.61 -0.66
CA ILE A 15 -8.26 7.48 -1.55
C ILE A 15 -8.63 8.85 -2.11
N LEU A 16 -8.47 9.01 -3.41
CA LEU A 16 -8.76 10.27 -4.08
C LEU A 16 -10.24 10.68 -3.96
N GLY A 17 -10.44 11.92 -3.54
CA GLY A 17 -11.78 12.50 -3.42
C GLY A 17 -12.52 12.17 -2.13
N PHE A 18 -11.92 11.46 -1.18
CA PHE A 18 -12.56 11.06 0.08
C PHE A 18 -13.15 12.23 0.85
N LYS A 19 -12.42 13.35 0.98
CA LYS A 19 -12.92 14.57 1.64
C LYS A 19 -14.26 15.05 1.05
N ASN A 20 -14.40 14.97 -0.28
CA ASN A 20 -15.65 15.38 -0.94
C ASN A 20 -16.78 14.38 -0.62
N ILE A 21 -16.50 13.09 -0.60
CA ILE A 21 -17.47 12.04 -0.23
C ILE A 21 -17.98 12.29 1.19
N VAL A 22 -17.08 12.55 2.15
CA VAL A 22 -17.42 12.84 3.55
C VAL A 22 -18.29 14.10 3.66
N ASN A 23 -17.90 15.20 2.99
CA ASN A 23 -18.66 16.43 3.03
C ASN A 23 -20.07 16.27 2.48
N LEU A 24 -20.24 15.53 1.38
CA LEU A 24 -21.55 15.25 0.81
C LEU A 24 -22.37 14.31 1.72
N ALA A 25 -21.75 13.32 2.33
CA ALA A 25 -22.40 12.39 3.25
C ALA A 25 -22.92 13.09 4.52
N ALA A 26 -22.32 14.20 4.93
CA ALA A 26 -22.78 14.96 6.10
C ALA A 26 -24.20 15.53 5.95
N SER A 27 -24.69 15.71 4.71
CA SER A 27 -25.99 16.33 4.41
C SER A 27 -26.93 15.48 3.54
N ASP A 28 -26.49 14.37 2.99
CA ASP A 28 -27.26 13.51 2.08
C ASP A 28 -27.19 12.04 2.51
N SER A 29 -28.37 11.45 2.83
CA SER A 29 -28.46 10.05 3.26
C SER A 29 -28.03 9.02 2.21
N ARG A 30 -28.17 9.33 0.91
CA ARG A 30 -27.66 8.46 -0.16
C ARG A 30 -26.13 8.44 -0.15
N LYS A 31 -25.52 9.61 0.10
CA LYS A 31 -24.06 9.75 0.21
C LYS A 31 -23.51 9.11 1.49
N GLN A 32 -24.29 9.09 2.57
CA GLN A 32 -23.98 8.29 3.77
C GLN A 32 -23.86 6.80 3.45
N ASN A 33 -24.77 6.26 2.63
CA ASN A 33 -24.73 4.86 2.20
C ASN A 33 -23.49 4.57 1.32
N GLU A 34 -23.10 5.49 0.44
CA GLU A 34 -21.86 5.38 -0.36
C GLU A 34 -20.61 5.38 0.53
N LEU A 35 -20.56 6.29 1.48
CA LEU A 35 -19.49 6.34 2.48
C LEU A 35 -19.45 5.06 3.32
N GLY A 36 -20.61 4.55 3.75
CA GLY A 36 -20.72 3.28 4.48
C GLY A 36 -20.15 2.08 3.69
N LYS A 37 -20.42 2.03 2.37
CA LYS A 37 -19.84 1.01 1.50
C LYS A 37 -18.31 1.14 1.42
N LEU A 38 -17.78 2.36 1.28
CA LEU A 38 -16.34 2.60 1.26
C LEU A 38 -15.67 2.18 2.58
N ILE A 39 -16.27 2.55 3.73
CA ILE A 39 -15.78 2.11 5.04
C ILE A 39 -15.80 0.57 5.13
N SER A 40 -16.83 -0.08 4.63
CA SER A 40 -16.90 -1.56 4.59
C SER A 40 -15.82 -2.18 3.69
N LEU A 41 -15.48 -1.56 2.57
CA LEU A 41 -14.35 -2.01 1.75
C LEU A 41 -13.05 -1.95 2.54
N LEU A 42 -12.80 -0.83 3.24
CA LEU A 42 -11.58 -0.63 4.03
C LEU A 42 -11.51 -1.58 5.22
N SER A 43 -12.59 -1.73 5.97
CA SER A 43 -12.59 -2.53 7.21
C SER A 43 -12.68 -4.03 6.99
N ASN A 44 -13.28 -4.47 5.88
CA ASN A 44 -13.54 -5.89 5.64
C ASN A 44 -12.85 -6.44 4.39
N ALA A 45 -13.04 -5.82 3.22
CA ALA A 45 -12.58 -6.39 1.97
C ALA A 45 -11.04 -6.30 1.82
N VAL A 46 -10.41 -5.18 2.21
CA VAL A 46 -8.95 -5.03 2.12
C VAL A 46 -8.21 -6.03 3.02
N PRO A 47 -8.58 -6.22 4.30
CA PRO A 47 -7.96 -7.28 5.12
C PRO A 47 -8.13 -8.69 4.56
N GLN A 48 -9.30 -9.00 3.94
CA GLN A 48 -9.55 -10.31 3.33
C GLN A 48 -8.58 -10.63 2.18
N LEU A 49 -7.98 -9.65 1.53
CA LEU A 49 -6.95 -9.89 0.53
C LEU A 49 -5.75 -10.69 1.11
N ASN A 50 -5.49 -10.62 2.40
CA ASN A 50 -4.45 -11.43 3.06
C ASN A 50 -4.78 -12.94 3.03
N LEU A 51 -6.05 -13.29 3.00
CA LEU A 51 -6.51 -14.68 2.91
C LEU A 51 -6.36 -15.27 1.51
N MET A 52 -6.22 -14.40 0.49
CA MET A 52 -6.05 -14.81 -0.92
C MET A 52 -4.58 -15.04 -1.31
N LEU A 53 -3.64 -14.82 -0.38
CA LEU A 53 -2.24 -15.11 -0.64
C LEU A 53 -2.03 -16.62 -0.79
N HIS A 54 -1.16 -16.98 -1.74
CA HIS A 54 -0.84 -18.38 -2.00
C HIS A 54 -0.30 -19.02 -0.72
N ILE A 55 -0.70 -20.27 -0.46
CA ILE A 55 -0.31 -21.05 0.74
C ILE A 55 1.21 -21.12 0.98
N ASN A 56 2.00 -20.89 -0.07
CA ASN A 56 3.46 -20.90 -0.01
C ASN A 56 4.09 -19.57 0.41
N VAL A 57 3.31 -18.48 0.57
CA VAL A 57 3.84 -17.20 1.07
C VAL A 57 4.07 -17.32 2.56
N PRO A 58 5.31 -17.10 3.06
CA PRO A 58 5.59 -17.13 4.49
C PRO A 58 4.72 -16.10 5.23
N LYS A 59 4.14 -16.52 6.35
CA LYS A 59 3.21 -15.67 7.12
C LYS A 59 3.85 -14.34 7.57
N GLU A 60 5.13 -14.38 7.89
CA GLU A 60 5.90 -13.23 8.39
C GLU A 60 6.03 -12.08 7.38
N ILE A 61 5.90 -12.37 6.06
CA ILE A 61 5.94 -11.34 5.00
C ILE A 61 4.56 -11.02 4.42
N ILE A 62 3.49 -11.49 5.03
CA ILE A 62 2.14 -11.01 4.74
C ILE A 62 2.06 -9.56 5.25
N PRO A 63 1.66 -8.57 4.41
CA PRO A 63 1.66 -7.19 4.84
C PRO A 63 0.74 -6.95 6.04
N GLU A 64 1.28 -6.37 7.09
CA GLU A 64 0.51 -5.78 8.18
C GLU A 64 -0.27 -4.58 7.65
N TYR A 65 -1.44 -4.35 8.21
CA TYR A 65 -2.42 -3.40 7.69
C TYR A 65 -2.98 -2.52 8.79
N ILE A 66 -2.93 -1.21 8.57
CA ILE A 66 -3.65 -0.21 9.36
C ILE A 66 -4.41 0.69 8.39
N TYR A 67 -5.63 1.10 8.73
CA TYR A 67 -6.27 2.19 8.03
C TYR A 67 -6.78 3.24 9.01
N ILE A 68 -6.69 4.50 8.60
CA ILE A 68 -7.20 5.65 9.35
C ILE A 68 -7.85 6.58 8.36
N SER A 69 -9.18 6.75 8.46
CA SER A 69 -9.94 7.59 7.53
C SER A 69 -9.84 7.06 6.08
N ASP A 70 -9.16 7.77 5.19
CA ASP A 70 -8.89 7.45 3.80
C ASP A 70 -7.50 6.84 3.55
N CYS A 71 -6.67 6.82 4.58
CA CYS A 71 -5.30 6.36 4.47
C CYS A 71 -5.20 4.86 4.77
N ILE A 72 -4.63 4.12 3.85
CA ILE A 72 -4.27 2.70 4.00
C ILE A 72 -2.76 2.62 4.15
N ILE A 73 -2.31 2.01 5.22
CA ILE A 73 -0.89 1.84 5.51
C ILE A 73 -0.60 0.35 5.57
N LEU A 74 0.38 -0.08 4.79
CA LEU A 74 0.85 -1.46 4.74
C LEU A 74 2.33 -1.50 5.07
N SER A 75 2.77 -2.52 5.80
CA SER A 75 4.21 -2.81 5.87
C SER A 75 4.49 -4.30 5.98
N THR A 76 5.67 -4.68 5.52
CA THR A 76 6.15 -6.07 5.60
C THR A 76 7.67 -6.09 5.72
N PRO A 77 8.27 -7.04 6.45
CA PRO A 77 9.72 -7.26 6.43
C PRO A 77 10.24 -7.44 5.00
N LEU A 78 11.42 -6.91 4.68
CA LEU A 78 11.98 -7.00 3.32
C LEU A 78 12.31 -8.43 2.90
N LEU A 79 12.71 -9.27 3.85
CA LEU A 79 13.08 -10.65 3.60
C LEU A 79 12.37 -11.59 4.55
N SER A 80 11.95 -12.75 4.05
CA SER A 80 11.49 -13.83 4.89
C SER A 80 12.68 -14.47 5.64
N LYS A 81 12.54 -14.62 6.95
CA LYS A 81 13.52 -15.37 7.78
C LYS A 81 13.44 -16.88 7.51
N GLU A 82 12.24 -17.38 7.20
CA GLU A 82 12.00 -18.79 6.91
C GLU A 82 12.45 -19.17 5.50
N ARG A 83 12.22 -18.30 4.53
CA ARG A 83 12.47 -18.53 3.10
C ARG A 83 13.12 -17.32 2.46
N GLY A 84 14.43 -17.23 2.50
CA GLY A 84 15.20 -16.08 2.03
C GLY A 84 15.04 -15.70 0.54
N ASN A 85 14.33 -16.52 -0.25
CA ASN A 85 13.95 -16.22 -1.62
C ASN A 85 12.62 -15.42 -1.74
N HIS A 86 11.82 -15.35 -0.68
CA HIS A 86 10.61 -14.55 -0.66
C HIS A 86 10.90 -13.12 -0.20
N ARG A 87 10.42 -12.14 -0.94
CA ARG A 87 10.73 -10.73 -0.75
C ARG A 87 9.49 -9.93 -0.42
N GLY A 88 9.54 -9.23 0.72
CA GLY A 88 8.40 -8.45 1.18
C GLY A 88 8.02 -7.32 0.23
N LEU A 89 8.98 -6.63 -0.40
CA LEU A 89 8.67 -5.57 -1.36
C LEU A 89 7.80 -6.07 -2.52
N SER A 90 8.08 -7.25 -3.08
CA SER A 90 7.30 -7.83 -4.18
C SER A 90 5.88 -8.18 -3.73
N ILE A 91 5.75 -8.75 -2.52
CA ILE A 91 4.44 -9.04 -1.92
C ILE A 91 3.66 -7.75 -1.64
N LEU A 92 4.33 -6.69 -1.16
CA LEU A 92 3.72 -5.40 -0.92
C LEU A 92 3.20 -4.76 -2.21
N VAL A 93 4.03 -4.75 -3.29
CA VAL A 93 3.62 -4.22 -4.61
C VAL A 93 2.41 -4.98 -5.15
N MET A 94 2.44 -6.32 -5.10
CA MET A 94 1.28 -7.14 -5.50
C MET A 94 0.03 -6.78 -4.68
N ARG A 95 0.17 -6.56 -3.36
CA ARG A 95 -0.94 -6.15 -2.50
C ARG A 95 -1.49 -4.79 -2.90
N VAL A 96 -0.63 -3.83 -3.22
CA VAL A 96 -1.04 -2.50 -3.71
C VAL A 96 -1.83 -2.60 -5.01
N ILE A 97 -1.42 -3.46 -5.94
CA ILE A 97 -2.15 -3.74 -7.18
C ILE A 97 -3.54 -4.31 -6.87
N GLN A 98 -3.64 -5.29 -5.98
CA GLN A 98 -4.92 -5.89 -5.58
C GLN A 98 -5.86 -4.85 -4.93
N ILE A 99 -5.33 -3.98 -4.06
CA ILE A 99 -6.11 -2.87 -3.48
C ILE A 99 -6.56 -1.91 -4.57
N ALA A 100 -5.68 -1.53 -5.50
CA ALA A 100 -6.03 -0.65 -6.62
C ALA A 100 -7.18 -1.23 -7.46
N ASN A 101 -7.11 -2.51 -7.79
CA ASN A 101 -8.14 -3.20 -8.55
C ASN A 101 -9.46 -3.28 -7.79
N LEU A 102 -9.42 -3.58 -6.48
CA LEU A 102 -10.59 -3.59 -5.62
C LEU A 102 -11.24 -2.19 -5.54
N MET A 103 -10.46 -1.13 -5.32
CA MET A 103 -10.95 0.24 -5.25
C MET A 103 -11.52 0.69 -6.59
N ARG A 104 -10.81 0.45 -7.71
CA ARG A 104 -11.24 0.79 -9.06
C ARG A 104 -12.57 0.11 -9.43
N SER A 105 -12.74 -1.17 -9.09
CA SER A 105 -14.00 -1.92 -9.33
C SER A 105 -15.18 -1.34 -8.58
N ASN A 106 -14.92 -0.58 -7.52
CA ASN A 106 -15.93 0.11 -6.73
C ASN A 106 -16.02 1.63 -7.02
N GLY A 107 -15.35 2.10 -8.09
CA GLY A 107 -15.42 3.48 -8.54
C GLY A 107 -14.46 4.45 -7.81
N TYR A 108 -13.49 3.95 -7.06
CA TYR A 108 -12.50 4.74 -6.35
C TYR A 108 -11.12 4.65 -7.00
N LEU A 109 -10.38 5.75 -6.97
CA LEU A 109 -8.98 5.79 -7.38
C LEU A 109 -8.10 6.02 -6.16
N ILE A 110 -6.89 5.50 -6.21
CA ILE A 110 -5.90 5.65 -5.16
C ILE A 110 -4.66 6.37 -5.67
N ARG A 111 -3.94 6.99 -4.75
CA ARG A 111 -2.57 7.48 -4.93
C ARG A 111 -1.74 7.07 -3.74
N GLY A 112 -0.42 7.17 -3.83
CA GLY A 112 0.41 6.75 -2.70
C GLY A 112 1.89 6.74 -2.98
N GLY A 113 2.63 6.25 -1.98
CA GLY A 113 4.06 6.03 -2.05
C GLY A 113 4.46 4.69 -1.44
N ILE A 114 5.53 4.11 -1.97
CA ILE A 114 6.21 2.94 -1.41
C ILE A 114 7.65 3.32 -1.10
N SER A 115 8.08 3.01 0.11
CA SER A 115 9.48 3.16 0.53
C SER A 115 9.99 1.91 1.25
N VAL A 116 11.29 1.85 1.49
CA VAL A 116 11.96 0.79 2.25
C VAL A 116 12.91 1.39 3.26
N GLY A 117 13.06 0.75 4.41
CA GLY A 117 13.97 1.17 5.47
C GLY A 117 13.43 0.84 6.86
N GLN A 118 13.99 1.50 7.86
CA GLN A 118 13.68 1.25 9.26
C GLN A 118 12.25 1.67 9.62
N VAL A 119 11.48 0.75 10.18
CA VAL A 119 10.11 0.95 10.66
C VAL A 119 9.85 0.09 11.88
N TRP A 120 9.18 0.66 12.87
CA TRP A 120 8.44 -0.05 13.90
C TRP A 120 6.97 -0.04 13.54
N HIS A 121 6.32 -1.21 13.52
CA HIS A 121 4.90 -1.37 13.20
C HIS A 121 4.25 -2.27 14.25
N SER A 122 3.08 -1.88 14.72
CA SER A 122 2.21 -2.64 15.62
C SER A 122 0.79 -2.69 15.05
N GLU A 123 -0.12 -3.40 15.71
CA GLU A 123 -1.52 -3.51 15.27
C GLU A 123 -2.23 -2.15 15.08
N SER A 124 -1.80 -1.10 15.78
CA SER A 124 -2.48 0.20 15.79
C SER A 124 -1.59 1.39 15.46
N ASN A 125 -0.29 1.18 15.25
CA ASN A 125 0.63 2.31 15.05
C ASN A 125 1.84 1.93 14.19
N ILE A 126 2.35 2.92 13.46
CA ILE A 126 3.55 2.78 12.65
C ILE A 126 4.42 4.03 12.77
N VAL A 127 5.72 3.84 12.97
CA VAL A 127 6.70 4.91 13.11
C VAL A 127 7.99 4.51 12.40
N GLY A 128 8.57 5.42 11.65
CA GLY A 128 9.89 5.21 11.07
C GLY A 128 10.17 6.03 9.81
N PRO A 129 11.45 6.16 9.43
CA PRO A 129 11.85 6.92 8.25
C PRO A 129 11.17 6.43 6.96
N ALA A 130 11.05 5.12 6.76
CA ALA A 130 10.42 4.60 5.55
C ALA A 130 8.92 4.95 5.47
N TYR A 131 8.21 4.99 6.59
CA TYR A 131 6.84 5.46 6.63
C TYR A 131 6.74 6.94 6.23
N GLN A 132 7.62 7.79 6.78
CA GLN A 132 7.63 9.22 6.46
C GLN A 132 7.96 9.47 4.98
N GLU A 133 8.87 8.71 4.40
CA GLU A 133 9.21 8.79 2.97
C GLU A 133 8.02 8.36 2.09
N ALA A 134 7.34 7.26 2.42
CA ALA A 134 6.16 6.80 1.68
C ALA A 134 5.04 7.84 1.72
N TYR A 135 4.78 8.45 2.87
CA TYR A 135 3.84 9.55 3.05
C TYR A 135 4.24 10.77 2.21
N LYS A 136 5.52 11.16 2.22
CA LYS A 136 6.02 12.28 1.41
C LYS A 136 5.76 12.07 -0.08
N ILE A 137 6.06 10.86 -0.61
CA ILE A 137 5.79 10.53 -2.01
C ILE A 137 4.31 10.68 -2.34
N GLU A 138 3.41 10.25 -1.45
CA GLU A 138 1.97 10.42 -1.61
C GLU A 138 1.60 11.90 -1.67
N THR A 139 2.05 12.72 -0.73
CA THR A 139 1.70 14.16 -0.66
C THR A 139 2.18 14.96 -1.88
N GLU A 140 3.29 14.56 -2.49
CA GLU A 140 3.83 15.15 -3.73
C GLU A 140 3.12 14.62 -4.99
N THR A 141 2.22 13.62 -4.84
CA THR A 141 1.55 12.98 -5.95
C THR A 141 0.18 13.61 -6.22
N VAL A 142 -0.01 14.21 -7.39
CA VAL A 142 -1.27 14.89 -7.78
C VAL A 142 -2.21 13.96 -8.55
N VAL A 143 -1.68 12.93 -9.21
CA VAL A 143 -2.42 12.02 -10.09
C VAL A 143 -2.59 10.63 -9.45
N PRO A 144 -3.57 9.81 -9.89
CA PRO A 144 -3.76 8.47 -9.36
C PRO A 144 -2.57 7.56 -9.75
N ARG A 145 -1.57 7.51 -8.88
CA ARG A 145 -0.39 6.63 -9.01
C ARG A 145 0.17 6.29 -7.64
N VAL A 146 0.92 5.19 -7.56
CA VAL A 146 1.72 4.85 -6.38
C VAL A 146 3.19 4.80 -6.79
N GLY A 147 3.95 5.82 -6.35
CA GLY A 147 5.38 5.96 -6.66
C GLY A 147 6.25 5.11 -5.74
N LEU A 148 7.45 4.74 -6.20
CA LEU A 148 8.48 4.11 -5.38
C LEU A 148 9.58 5.12 -5.05
N SER A 149 10.06 5.08 -3.79
CA SER A 149 11.30 5.79 -3.41
C SER A 149 12.51 5.26 -4.18
N SER A 150 13.58 6.04 -4.23
CA SER A 150 14.83 5.61 -4.88
C SER A 150 15.34 4.28 -4.31
N ALA A 151 15.33 4.12 -2.99
CA ALA A 151 15.75 2.89 -2.34
C ALA A 151 14.83 1.69 -2.69
N ALA A 152 13.53 1.88 -2.72
CA ALA A 152 12.59 0.83 -3.14
C ALA A 152 12.79 0.45 -4.61
N ARG A 153 13.01 1.45 -5.49
CA ARG A 153 13.33 1.22 -6.90
C ARG A 153 14.60 0.40 -7.10
N GLU A 154 15.68 0.75 -6.40
CA GLU A 154 16.95 0.02 -6.50
C GLU A 154 16.81 -1.44 -6.09
N ILE A 155 16.11 -1.71 -4.96
CA ILE A 155 15.84 -3.07 -4.51
C ILE A 155 14.97 -3.79 -5.54
N TRP A 156 13.91 -3.17 -6.06
CA TRP A 156 13.04 -3.77 -7.07
C TRP A 156 13.82 -4.20 -8.31
N ILE A 157 14.59 -3.28 -8.89
CA ILE A 157 15.40 -3.56 -10.09
C ILE A 157 16.38 -4.70 -9.86
N LYS A 158 17.04 -4.71 -8.71
CA LYS A 158 18.01 -5.76 -8.34
C LYS A 158 17.35 -7.13 -8.17
N THR A 159 16.09 -7.17 -7.72
CA THR A 159 15.42 -8.42 -7.33
C THR A 159 14.46 -8.95 -8.38
N GLU A 160 13.70 -8.07 -8.99
CA GLU A 160 12.64 -8.42 -9.97
C GLU A 160 13.04 -8.08 -11.42
N GLY A 161 14.07 -7.23 -11.58
CA GLY A 161 14.53 -6.77 -12.88
C GLY A 161 13.74 -5.58 -13.45
N HIS A 162 14.34 -4.90 -14.44
CA HIS A 162 13.72 -3.75 -15.12
C HIS A 162 12.46 -4.10 -15.93
N GLY A 163 12.35 -5.34 -16.39
CA GLY A 163 11.27 -5.79 -17.27
C GLY A 163 10.03 -6.33 -16.54
N ASN A 164 10.02 -6.30 -15.21
CA ASN A 164 8.87 -6.79 -14.46
C ASN A 164 7.68 -5.83 -14.62
N SER A 165 6.56 -6.33 -15.16
CA SER A 165 5.39 -5.52 -15.54
C SER A 165 4.58 -4.97 -14.37
N MET A 166 4.85 -5.42 -13.13
CA MET A 166 4.17 -4.87 -11.93
C MET A 166 4.63 -3.45 -11.59
N CYS A 167 5.80 -3.02 -12.06
CA CYS A 167 6.26 -1.64 -11.93
C CYS A 167 6.68 -1.06 -13.27
N LEU A 168 6.46 0.23 -13.45
CA LEU A 168 6.72 0.97 -14.69
C LEU A 168 7.62 2.18 -14.41
N ASP A 169 8.52 2.48 -15.36
CA ASP A 169 9.23 3.77 -15.39
C ASP A 169 8.54 4.66 -16.44
N TYR A 170 7.89 5.71 -15.98
CA TYR A 170 7.23 6.67 -16.85
C TYR A 170 7.76 8.08 -16.55
N LYS A 171 8.47 8.64 -17.53
CA LYS A 171 9.05 10.00 -17.46
C LYS A 171 9.91 10.23 -16.21
N GLY A 172 10.71 9.24 -15.84
CA GLY A 172 11.59 9.31 -14.66
C GLY A 172 10.91 9.05 -13.31
N CYS A 173 9.61 8.75 -13.32
CA CYS A 173 8.89 8.31 -12.12
C CYS A 173 8.71 6.80 -12.14
N PHE A 174 9.35 6.10 -11.22
CA PHE A 174 9.16 4.67 -11.06
C PHE A 174 7.96 4.41 -10.16
N MET A 175 6.98 3.66 -10.64
CA MET A 175 5.69 3.50 -9.99
C MET A 175 5.10 2.11 -10.20
N VAL A 176 4.17 1.74 -9.31
CA VAL A 176 3.37 0.52 -9.45
C VAL A 176 2.46 0.61 -10.67
N ASN A 177 2.39 -0.45 -11.45
CA ASN A 177 1.42 -0.60 -12.53
C ASN A 177 0.03 -0.93 -11.93
N LEU A 178 -0.75 0.10 -11.62
CA LEU A 178 -2.09 -0.06 -11.02
C LEU A 178 -3.12 -0.70 -11.97
N LEU A 179 -2.77 -0.91 -13.24
CA LEU A 179 -3.59 -1.59 -14.25
C LEU A 179 -3.11 -3.02 -14.53
N HIS A 180 -2.15 -3.50 -13.75
CA HIS A 180 -1.69 -4.89 -13.84
C HIS A 180 -2.80 -5.85 -13.39
N ASP A 181 -3.09 -6.84 -14.21
CA ASP A 181 -4.11 -7.88 -13.94
C ASP A 181 -3.53 -9.05 -13.12
#